data_31d56e53a4a8f19eba583900258e3846
#
_entry.id   31d56e53a4a8f19eba583900258e3846
#
_cell.length_a   1.000
_cell.length_b   1.000
_cell.length_c   1.000
_cell.angle_alpha   90.00
_cell.angle_beta   90.00
_cell.angle_gamma   90.00
#
_symmetry.space_group_name_H-M   'P 1'
#
loop_
_entity.id
_entity.type
_entity.pdbx_description
1 polymer ?
#
loop_
_entity_poly.entity_id
_entity_poly.type
_entity_poly.pdbx_seq_one_letter_code
_entity_poly.pdbx_strand_id
1 'polypeptide(L)'
;MATVDGQRDHLSRTSLPGLVYLFLVEGIVRSLGQPRHLLGNHLILDLGEGVYAAFAHLRRGSIRVSAGDQVVAGQQLADCGNSGNSSEPHLHFQLMSGPDPELAHGLPFAWCYRDDDGVEHRGVPKNGDYFQPRWREFHAGAGERITAPLPVLPAPR
;
A
#
# COMPACT_ATOMS: atom_id res chain seq x y z
N MET A 1 -3.74 -5.31 12.95
CA MET A 1 -3.51 -4.10 12.17
C MET A 1 -2.65 -3.12 12.97
N ALA A 2 -1.69 -2.44 12.34
CA ALA A 2 -0.89 -1.36 12.94
C ALA A 2 -1.07 -0.09 12.08
N THR A 3 -1.02 1.09 12.71
CA THR A 3 -1.18 2.37 12.01
C THR A 3 -0.15 3.37 12.52
N VAL A 4 0.42 4.15 11.61
CA VAL A 4 1.27 5.31 11.89
C VAL A 4 0.72 6.50 11.11
N ASP A 5 0.35 7.58 11.80
CA ASP A 5 -0.14 8.81 11.23
C ASP A 5 0.51 10.02 11.93
N GLY A 6 0.59 11.15 11.25
CA GLY A 6 1.12 12.40 11.81
C GLY A 6 2.30 13.00 11.06
N GLN A 7 2.92 12.26 10.13
CA GLN A 7 3.95 12.82 9.26
C GLN A 7 3.32 13.77 8.23
N ARG A 8 4.00 14.90 7.98
CA ARG A 8 3.51 15.88 7.00
C ARG A 8 3.67 15.37 5.59
N ASP A 9 2.69 15.69 4.75
CA ASP A 9 2.83 15.51 3.31
C ASP A 9 3.82 16.53 2.75
N HIS A 10 4.58 16.09 1.77
CA HIS A 10 5.53 16.92 1.06
C HIS A 10 4.91 17.45 -0.23
N LEU A 11 5.41 18.60 -0.71
CA LEU A 11 5.17 19.02 -2.08
C LEU A 11 5.87 18.05 -3.03
N SER A 12 5.38 17.93 -4.26
CA SER A 12 6.04 17.13 -5.31
C SER A 12 7.52 17.51 -5.45
N ARG A 13 8.41 16.51 -5.41
CA ARG A 13 9.86 16.65 -5.42
C ARG A 13 10.47 16.16 -6.76
N THR A 14 9.72 16.30 -7.84
CA THR A 14 10.12 15.91 -9.20
C THR A 14 11.10 16.88 -9.85
N SER A 15 11.31 18.07 -9.24
CA SER A 15 12.33 19.01 -9.70
C SER A 15 13.74 18.52 -9.40
N LEU A 16 14.73 18.91 -10.22
CA LEU A 16 16.13 18.51 -10.04
C LEU A 16 16.66 18.76 -8.61
N PRO A 17 16.45 19.95 -7.98
CA PRO A 17 16.83 20.15 -6.58
C PRO A 17 16.10 19.23 -5.61
N GLY A 18 14.82 18.91 -5.85
CA GLY A 18 14.03 17.98 -5.04
C GLY A 18 14.57 16.56 -5.11
N LEU A 19 14.96 16.10 -6.28
CA LEU A 19 15.59 14.78 -6.47
C LEU A 19 16.97 14.72 -5.81
N VAL A 20 17.79 15.76 -5.93
CA VAL A 20 19.10 15.82 -5.26
C VAL A 20 18.93 15.76 -3.75
N TYR A 21 17.97 16.50 -3.18
CA TYR A 21 17.65 16.43 -1.75
C TYR A 21 17.21 15.00 -1.35
N LEU A 22 16.35 14.38 -2.14
CA LEU A 22 15.84 13.04 -1.89
C LEU A 22 16.98 12.00 -1.85
N PHE A 23 17.92 12.08 -2.78
CA PHE A 23 19.06 11.16 -2.85
C PHE A 23 20.09 11.41 -1.75
N LEU A 24 20.45 12.68 -1.50
CA LEU A 24 21.53 13.01 -0.58
C LEU A 24 21.08 13.01 0.88
N VAL A 25 19.95 13.64 1.20
CA VAL A 25 19.50 13.79 2.59
C VAL A 25 18.74 12.55 3.05
N GLU A 26 17.79 12.08 2.27
CA GLU A 26 17.02 10.89 2.65
C GLU A 26 17.80 9.60 2.46
N GLY A 27 18.79 9.56 1.57
CA GLY A 27 19.74 8.45 1.48
C GLY A 27 20.53 8.27 2.78
N ILE A 28 20.95 9.37 3.41
CA ILE A 28 21.61 9.37 4.73
C ILE A 28 20.64 8.95 5.83
N VAL A 29 19.41 9.49 5.83
CA VAL A 29 18.38 9.12 6.82
C VAL A 29 18.03 7.64 6.73
N ARG A 30 18.01 7.04 5.54
CA ARG A 30 17.87 5.60 5.34
C ARG A 30 18.99 4.79 5.98
N SER A 31 20.23 5.26 5.83
CA SER A 31 21.40 4.57 6.43
C SER A 31 21.40 4.63 7.96
N LEU A 32 20.62 5.54 8.55
CA LEU A 32 20.46 5.68 10.00
C LEU A 32 19.33 4.82 10.59
N GLY A 33 18.67 3.98 9.77
CA GLY A 33 17.80 2.90 10.26
C GLY A 33 16.48 3.35 10.90
N GLN A 34 15.74 4.27 10.29
CA GLN A 34 14.40 4.66 10.78
C GLN A 34 13.32 4.35 9.71
N PRO A 35 12.74 3.13 9.66
CA PRO A 35 11.79 2.70 8.61
C PRO A 35 10.53 3.53 8.55
N ARG A 36 10.05 4.02 9.69
CA ARG A 36 8.89 4.91 9.73
C ARG A 36 9.08 6.19 8.89
N HIS A 37 10.33 6.60 8.65
CA HIS A 37 10.63 7.72 7.76
C HIS A 37 10.54 7.33 6.28
N LEU A 38 10.75 6.05 5.96
CA LEU A 38 10.60 5.55 4.59
C LEU A 38 9.13 5.47 4.20
N LEU A 39 8.33 4.78 5.00
CA LEU A 39 6.92 4.52 4.69
C LEU A 39 6.00 5.73 4.88
N GLY A 40 6.44 6.73 5.65
CA GLY A 40 5.59 7.86 6.00
C GLY A 40 4.39 7.43 6.84
N ASN A 41 3.25 8.08 6.63
CA ASN A 41 2.00 7.62 7.23
C ASN A 41 1.60 6.32 6.54
N HIS A 42 1.35 5.29 7.33
CA HIS A 42 1.08 3.96 6.79
C HIS A 42 0.16 3.16 7.70
N LEU A 43 -0.41 2.12 7.14
CA LEU A 43 -1.13 1.08 7.87
C LEU A 43 -0.66 -0.30 7.41
N ILE A 44 -0.65 -1.24 8.35
CA ILE A 44 -0.32 -2.64 8.11
C ILE A 44 -1.55 -3.46 8.46
N LEU A 45 -2.10 -4.15 7.48
CA LEU A 45 -3.27 -4.98 7.59
C LEU A 45 -2.86 -6.44 7.69
N ASP A 46 -3.37 -7.14 8.70
CA ASP A 46 -3.23 -8.58 8.81
C ASP A 46 -4.31 -9.25 7.95
N LEU A 47 -3.89 -10.01 6.95
CA LEU A 47 -4.79 -10.74 6.04
C LEU A 47 -5.03 -12.19 6.50
N GLY A 48 -4.39 -12.60 7.61
CA GLY A 48 -4.39 -13.99 8.08
C GLY A 48 -3.27 -14.82 7.44
N GLU A 49 -3.08 -16.04 7.94
CA GLU A 49 -2.11 -17.03 7.45
C GLU A 49 -0.66 -16.50 7.34
N GLY A 50 -0.29 -15.50 8.16
CA GLY A 50 1.04 -14.89 8.13
C GLY A 50 1.27 -13.93 6.95
N VAL A 51 0.22 -13.50 6.28
CA VAL A 51 0.27 -12.51 5.18
C VAL A 51 -0.18 -11.15 5.68
N TYR A 52 0.61 -10.14 5.39
CA TYR A 52 0.35 -8.75 5.77
C TYR A 52 0.39 -7.84 4.56
N ALA A 53 -0.50 -6.85 4.52
CA ALA A 53 -0.51 -5.82 3.48
C ALA A 53 -0.11 -4.47 4.08
N ALA A 54 0.93 -3.85 3.51
CA ALA A 54 1.32 -2.49 3.86
C ALA A 54 0.78 -1.50 2.81
N PHE A 55 0.21 -0.41 3.31
CA PHE A 55 -0.25 0.75 2.54
C PHE A 55 0.52 1.95 3.06
N ALA A 56 1.35 2.57 2.24
CA ALA A 56 2.26 3.62 2.68
C ALA A 56 2.10 4.92 1.88
N HIS A 57 2.80 5.97 2.32
CA HIS A 57 2.73 7.34 1.82
C HIS A 57 1.34 7.97 1.94
N LEU A 58 0.55 7.54 2.92
CA LEU A 58 -0.81 8.01 3.15
C LEU A 58 -0.83 9.48 3.57
N ARG A 59 -1.94 10.17 3.27
CA ARG A 59 -2.14 11.56 3.64
C ARG A 59 -2.26 11.71 5.16
N ARG A 60 -1.61 12.72 5.71
CA ARG A 60 -1.67 13.02 7.13
C ARG A 60 -3.11 13.22 7.62
N GLY A 61 -3.47 12.56 8.70
CA GLY A 61 -4.78 12.66 9.33
C GLY A 61 -5.92 12.04 8.52
N SER A 62 -5.60 11.21 7.51
CA SER A 62 -6.62 10.57 6.69
C SER A 62 -6.92 9.12 7.07
N ILE A 63 -6.12 8.51 7.94
CA ILE A 63 -6.33 7.13 8.37
C ILE A 63 -7.61 7.05 9.20
N ARG A 64 -8.54 6.18 8.76
CA ARG A 64 -9.91 6.05 9.29
C ARG A 64 -10.11 4.84 10.18
N VAL A 65 -9.04 4.14 10.46
CA VAL A 65 -9.05 2.88 11.21
C VAL A 65 -7.97 2.91 12.29
N SER A 66 -8.18 2.15 13.35
CA SER A 66 -7.28 2.06 14.49
C SER A 66 -6.66 0.66 14.57
N ALA A 67 -5.55 0.55 15.28
CA ALA A 67 -4.94 -0.75 15.55
C ALA A 67 -5.93 -1.66 16.28
N GLY A 68 -6.10 -2.89 15.78
CA GLY A 68 -7.06 -3.86 16.29
C GLY A 68 -8.42 -3.88 15.59
N ASP A 69 -8.77 -2.86 14.79
CA ASP A 69 -10.01 -2.88 14.03
C ASP A 69 -10.03 -4.02 13.01
N GLN A 70 -11.21 -4.57 12.77
CA GLN A 70 -11.48 -5.45 11.64
C GLN A 70 -12.05 -4.62 10.50
N VAL A 71 -11.57 -4.89 9.30
CA VAL A 71 -11.98 -4.17 8.09
C VAL A 71 -12.59 -5.14 7.07
N VAL A 72 -13.42 -4.60 6.18
CA VAL A 72 -14.06 -5.37 5.12
C VAL A 72 -13.59 -4.88 3.75
N ALA A 73 -13.71 -5.73 2.73
CA ALA A 73 -13.38 -5.35 1.36
C ALA A 73 -14.21 -4.13 0.92
N GLY A 74 -13.56 -3.18 0.24
CA GLY A 74 -14.18 -1.92 -0.19
C GLY A 74 -14.29 -0.84 0.89
N GLN A 75 -13.92 -1.13 2.14
CA GLN A 75 -13.85 -0.10 3.19
C GLN A 75 -12.75 0.89 2.87
N GLN A 76 -13.07 2.19 2.94
CA GLN A 76 -12.06 3.23 2.81
C GLN A 76 -11.19 3.28 4.08
N LEU A 77 -9.90 3.05 3.92
CA LEU A 77 -8.94 2.99 5.02
C LEU A 77 -8.23 4.33 5.24
N ALA A 78 -7.88 5.02 4.17
CA ALA A 78 -7.16 6.30 4.19
C ALA A 78 -7.26 6.98 2.81
N ASP A 79 -6.63 8.15 2.68
CA ASP A 79 -6.42 8.82 1.41
C ASP A 79 -4.96 8.70 0.98
N CYS A 80 -4.73 8.66 -0.34
CA CYS A 80 -3.40 8.75 -0.92
C CYS A 80 -2.75 10.09 -0.54
N GLY A 81 -1.46 10.07 -0.22
CA GLY A 81 -0.69 11.25 0.19
C GLY A 81 0.72 11.26 -0.39
N ASN A 82 1.58 12.08 0.19
CA ASN A 82 2.98 12.23 -0.18
C ASN A 82 3.86 12.35 1.07
N SER A 83 3.64 11.50 2.04
CA SER A 83 4.39 11.48 3.31
C SER A 83 5.58 10.52 3.25
N GLY A 84 6.55 10.71 4.13
CA GLY A 84 7.75 9.87 4.18
C GLY A 84 8.68 10.08 2.97
N ASN A 85 9.31 9.00 2.53
CA ASN A 85 10.23 9.04 1.39
C ASN A 85 9.49 8.85 0.06
N SER A 86 8.79 9.87 -0.35
CA SER A 86 8.00 9.90 -1.58
C SER A 86 8.35 11.13 -2.40
N SER A 87 8.47 11.00 -3.71
CA SER A 87 8.72 12.11 -4.64
C SER A 87 7.45 12.82 -5.08
N GLU A 88 6.35 12.09 -5.14
CA GLU A 88 5.05 12.59 -5.61
C GLU A 88 3.91 11.77 -4.97
N PRO A 89 2.68 12.29 -4.92
CA PRO A 89 1.56 11.57 -4.36
C PRO A 89 1.33 10.23 -5.05
N HIS A 90 1.45 9.15 -4.31
CA HIS A 90 1.15 7.80 -4.77
C HIS A 90 0.84 6.88 -3.60
N LEU A 91 0.22 5.75 -3.88
CA LEU A 91 0.05 4.67 -2.92
C LEU A 91 1.16 3.64 -3.12
N HIS A 92 1.99 3.45 -2.11
CA HIS A 92 2.86 2.28 -2.05
C HIS A 92 2.09 1.12 -1.41
N PHE A 93 1.99 0.02 -2.14
CA PHE A 93 1.36 -1.22 -1.67
C PHE A 93 2.34 -2.38 -1.79
N GLN A 94 2.42 -3.20 -0.72
CA GLN A 94 3.18 -4.45 -0.77
C GLN A 94 2.55 -5.51 0.11
N LEU A 95 2.74 -6.79 -0.26
CA LEU A 95 2.47 -7.93 0.62
C LEU A 95 3.76 -8.38 1.30
N MET A 96 3.64 -8.80 2.57
CA MET A 96 4.76 -9.15 3.43
C MET A 96 4.46 -10.41 4.23
N SER A 97 5.53 -11.11 4.61
CA SER A 97 5.46 -12.33 5.45
C SER A 97 5.38 -12.03 6.96
N GLY A 98 5.28 -10.77 7.35
CA GLY A 98 5.23 -10.35 8.76
C GLY A 98 4.77 -8.91 8.92
N PRO A 99 4.42 -8.50 10.16
CA PRO A 99 3.89 -7.16 10.42
C PRO A 99 4.95 -6.07 10.45
N ASP A 100 6.23 -6.44 10.54
CA ASP A 100 7.34 -5.49 10.61
C ASP A 100 7.99 -5.36 9.22
N PRO A 101 7.86 -4.20 8.55
CA PRO A 101 8.40 -3.98 7.21
C PRO A 101 9.93 -4.09 7.11
N GLU A 102 10.65 -3.97 8.24
CA GLU A 102 12.12 -4.13 8.27
C GLU A 102 12.55 -5.57 8.25
N LEU A 103 11.77 -6.44 8.88
CA LEU A 103 12.13 -7.84 9.09
C LEU A 103 11.40 -8.78 8.12
N ALA A 104 10.28 -8.34 7.59
CA ALA A 104 9.43 -9.14 6.72
C ALA A 104 10.01 -9.25 5.31
N HIS A 105 9.79 -10.42 4.69
CA HIS A 105 10.08 -10.62 3.27
C HIS A 105 8.90 -10.15 2.42
N GLY A 106 9.18 -9.50 1.29
CA GLY A 106 8.16 -9.19 0.28
C GLY A 106 7.59 -10.46 -0.33
N LEU A 107 6.27 -10.52 -0.44
CA LEU A 107 5.56 -11.63 -1.06
C LEU A 107 5.12 -11.22 -2.47
N PRO A 108 5.37 -12.05 -3.49
CA PRO A 108 4.90 -11.76 -4.85
C PRO A 108 3.37 -11.86 -4.92
N PHE A 109 2.75 -10.97 -5.67
CA PHE A 109 1.30 -10.98 -5.88
C PHE A 109 0.95 -10.53 -7.30
N ALA A 110 -0.28 -10.77 -7.69
CA ALA A 110 -0.86 -10.29 -8.94
C ALA A 110 -2.24 -9.68 -8.66
N TRP A 111 -2.55 -8.62 -9.37
CA TRP A 111 -3.86 -8.01 -9.35
C TRP A 111 -4.81 -8.72 -10.32
N CYS A 112 -6.09 -8.83 -9.97
CA CYS A 112 -7.16 -9.07 -10.92
C CYS A 112 -7.84 -7.71 -11.18
N TYR A 113 -7.80 -7.24 -12.41
CA TYR A 113 -8.30 -5.92 -12.77
C TYR A 113 -8.93 -5.94 -14.16
N ARG A 114 -9.74 -4.92 -14.46
CA ARG A 114 -10.28 -4.66 -15.80
C ARG A 114 -9.62 -3.40 -16.35
N ASP A 115 -9.27 -3.44 -17.62
CA ASP A 115 -8.85 -2.25 -18.36
C ASP A 115 -10.03 -1.37 -18.79
N ASP A 116 -9.74 -0.28 -19.50
CA ASP A 116 -10.76 0.65 -19.98
C ASP A 116 -11.72 0.02 -20.99
N ASP A 117 -11.31 -1.03 -21.69
CA ASP A 117 -12.13 -1.81 -22.63
C ASP A 117 -12.98 -2.88 -21.91
N GLY A 118 -12.84 -3.00 -20.59
CA GLY A 118 -13.57 -3.96 -19.76
C GLY A 118 -12.98 -5.37 -19.79
N VAL A 119 -11.79 -5.56 -20.37
CA VAL A 119 -11.12 -6.85 -20.44
C VAL A 119 -10.48 -7.19 -19.10
N GLU A 120 -10.67 -8.42 -18.63
CA GLU A 120 -10.08 -8.90 -17.39
C GLU A 120 -8.62 -9.31 -17.59
N HIS A 121 -7.78 -8.82 -16.69
CA HIS A 121 -6.36 -9.12 -16.64
C HIS A 121 -5.97 -9.68 -15.27
N ARG A 122 -4.90 -10.49 -15.28
CA ARG A 122 -4.22 -10.94 -14.07
C ARG A 122 -2.74 -10.65 -14.20
N GLY A 123 -2.22 -9.81 -13.32
CA GLY A 123 -0.82 -9.41 -13.37
C GLY A 123 -0.58 -8.09 -12.64
N VAL A 124 0.50 -7.43 -13.00
CA VAL A 124 0.80 -6.07 -12.56
C VAL A 124 0.39 -5.14 -13.71
N PRO A 125 -0.50 -4.14 -13.47
CA PRO A 125 -0.83 -3.13 -14.48
C PRO A 125 0.46 -2.42 -14.97
N LYS A 126 0.51 -2.11 -16.25
CA LYS A 126 1.65 -1.37 -16.80
C LYS A 126 1.59 0.08 -16.32
N ASN A 127 2.75 0.73 -16.27
CA ASN A 127 2.83 2.14 -15.91
C ASN A 127 2.04 2.99 -16.92
N GLY A 128 1.12 3.80 -16.40
CA GLY A 128 0.21 4.64 -17.20
C GLY A 128 -1.12 3.98 -17.58
N ASP A 129 -1.29 2.70 -17.34
CA ASP A 129 -2.59 2.05 -17.54
C ASP A 129 -3.57 2.49 -16.44
N TYR A 130 -4.77 2.89 -16.86
CA TYR A 130 -5.89 3.03 -15.95
C TYR A 130 -6.57 1.68 -15.80
N PHE A 131 -6.97 1.33 -14.58
CA PHE A 131 -7.69 0.08 -14.34
C PHE A 131 -8.77 0.25 -13.27
N GLN A 132 -9.82 -0.54 -13.38
CA GLN A 132 -10.85 -0.61 -12.36
C GLN A 132 -10.64 -1.85 -11.49
N PRO A 133 -10.48 -1.70 -10.17
CA PRO A 133 -10.41 -2.85 -9.28
C PRO A 133 -11.77 -3.60 -9.30
N ARG A 134 -11.73 -4.93 -9.28
CA ARG A 134 -12.94 -5.78 -9.31
C ARG A 134 -13.83 -5.67 -8.07
N TRP A 135 -13.44 -4.91 -7.06
CA TRP A 135 -14.15 -4.84 -5.77
C TRP A 135 -15.62 -4.36 -5.88
N ARG A 136 -16.03 -3.75 -6.99
CA ARG A 136 -17.45 -3.38 -7.20
C ARG A 136 -18.40 -4.57 -7.32
N GLU A 137 -17.92 -5.76 -7.65
CA GLU A 137 -18.73 -6.97 -7.75
C GLU A 137 -19.01 -7.63 -6.40
N PHE A 138 -18.28 -7.25 -5.35
CA PHE A 138 -18.44 -7.81 -4.01
C PHE A 138 -19.51 -7.12 -3.15
N HIS A 139 -20.20 -6.11 -3.65
CA HIS A 139 -21.22 -5.37 -2.90
C HIS A 139 -22.63 -5.99 -2.94
N ALA A 140 -22.82 -7.14 -3.54
CA ALA A 140 -24.15 -7.75 -3.72
C ALA A 140 -24.48 -8.80 -2.65
N GLY A 141 -24.13 -8.58 -1.39
CA GLY A 141 -24.53 -9.50 -0.31
C GLY A 141 -24.25 -8.91 1.06
N ALA A 142 -25.27 -8.32 1.69
CA ALA A 142 -25.17 -7.96 3.09
C ALA A 142 -25.06 -9.24 3.93
N GLY A 143 -23.90 -9.49 4.55
CA GLY A 143 -23.74 -10.50 5.60
C GLY A 143 -22.76 -11.64 5.37
N GLU A 144 -22.17 -11.81 4.19
CA GLU A 144 -21.12 -12.80 4.02
C GLU A 144 -19.75 -12.25 4.45
N ARG A 145 -19.05 -13.01 5.31
CA ARG A 145 -17.62 -12.78 5.54
C ARG A 145 -16.91 -13.02 4.22
N ILE A 146 -16.50 -11.95 3.57
CA ILE A 146 -15.66 -12.06 2.38
C ILE A 146 -14.27 -12.44 2.87
N THR A 147 -13.99 -13.74 2.85
CA THR A 147 -12.62 -14.20 2.72
C THR A 147 -12.20 -13.73 1.34
N ALA A 148 -11.47 -12.62 1.25
CA ALA A 148 -10.85 -12.22 0.00
C ALA A 148 -10.12 -13.45 -0.55
N PRO A 149 -10.30 -13.83 -1.82
CA PRO A 149 -9.46 -14.87 -2.38
C PRO A 149 -8.03 -14.39 -2.24
N LEU A 150 -7.27 -15.07 -1.40
CA LEU A 150 -5.85 -14.80 -1.22
C LEU A 150 -5.22 -14.82 -2.61
N PRO A 151 -4.32 -13.90 -2.93
CA PRO A 151 -3.56 -13.98 -4.17
C PRO A 151 -2.94 -15.38 -4.21
N VAL A 152 -3.24 -16.14 -5.25
CA VAL A 152 -2.67 -17.48 -5.42
C VAL A 152 -1.17 -17.30 -5.59
N LEU A 153 -0.42 -17.58 -4.54
CA LEU A 153 1.03 -17.61 -4.61
C LEU A 153 1.43 -18.69 -5.62
N PRO A 154 2.38 -18.43 -6.51
CA PRO A 154 2.92 -19.47 -7.35
C PRO A 154 3.54 -20.54 -6.44
N ALA A 155 3.31 -21.82 -6.72
CA ALA A 155 3.93 -22.93 -6.01
C ALA A 155 5.46 -22.75 -6.02
N PRO A 156 6.14 -22.99 -4.91
CA PRO A 156 7.61 -22.97 -4.86
C PRO A 156 8.15 -23.95 -5.90
N ARG A 157 9.10 -23.48 -6.72
CA ARG A 157 9.86 -24.35 -7.65
C ARG A 157 10.90 -25.10 -6.89
#